data_2586cd8673436899e0ff4e63e4be8123
#
_entry.id   2586cd8673436899e0ff4e63e4be8123
#
_cell.length_a   1.000
_cell.length_b   1.000
_cell.length_c   1.000
_cell.angle_alpha   90.00
_cell.angle_beta   90.00
_cell.angle_gamma   90.00
#
_symmetry.space_group_name_H-M   'P 1'
#
loop_
_entity.id
_entity.type
_entity.pdbx_description
1 polymer ?
#
loop_
_entity_poly.entity_id
_entity_poly.type
_entity_poly.pdbx_seq_one_letter_code
_entity_poly.pdbx_strand_id
1 'polypeptide(L)'
;SRLLLVHNTLATASDIQNIERAISGHVTWVLCPESNRYISNLCPPVTLLDEMGVNIAIGTDSLASARSLSMVDNMRLLKGISLEKLLGYATINGAKALGIDSTKGSIEIGKRPGLAIIEGVDFATMTLTADSRSYRIL
;
A
#
# COMPACT_ATOMS: atom_id res chain seq x y z
N SER A 1 -13.03 -2.65 -16.31
CA SER A 1 -11.91 -3.56 -15.99
C SER A 1 -11.11 -3.03 -14.81
N ARG A 2 -10.40 -3.91 -14.10
CA ARG A 2 -9.46 -3.57 -13.04
C ARG A 2 -8.09 -4.09 -13.43
N LEU A 3 -7.08 -3.25 -13.33
CA LEU A 3 -5.69 -3.59 -13.61
C LEU A 3 -4.86 -3.38 -12.35
N LEU A 4 -4.10 -4.39 -11.94
CA LEU A 4 -3.14 -4.31 -10.86
C LEU A 4 -1.73 -4.34 -11.47
N LEU A 5 -0.97 -3.28 -11.24
CA LEU A 5 0.43 -3.16 -11.64
C LEU A 5 1.29 -3.35 -10.38
N VAL A 6 1.98 -4.47 -10.31
CA VAL A 6 2.73 -4.85 -9.11
C VAL A 6 4.20 -4.45 -9.25
N HIS A 7 4.81 -4.05 -8.14
CA HIS A 7 6.21 -3.60 -7.96
C HIS A 7 6.49 -2.20 -8.51
N ASN A 8 6.56 -2.02 -9.83
CA ASN A 8 6.74 -0.72 -10.52
C ASN A 8 7.94 0.10 -10.04
N THR A 9 9.02 -0.56 -9.65
CA THR A 9 10.18 0.03 -8.98
C THR A 9 10.88 1.11 -9.82
N LEU A 10 10.81 0.99 -11.14
CA LEU A 10 11.46 1.89 -12.10
C LEU A 10 10.47 2.75 -12.88
N ALA A 11 9.20 2.80 -12.46
CA ALA A 11 8.20 3.60 -13.15
C ALA A 11 8.54 5.10 -13.12
N THR A 12 8.50 5.71 -14.30
CA THR A 12 8.68 7.15 -14.47
C THR A 12 7.33 7.87 -14.54
N ALA A 13 7.34 9.20 -14.41
CA ALA A 13 6.13 10.01 -14.58
C ALA A 13 5.47 9.79 -15.95
N SER A 14 6.28 9.62 -17.01
CA SER A 14 5.79 9.34 -18.35
C SER A 14 5.09 7.97 -18.43
N ASP A 15 5.65 6.95 -17.80
CA ASP A 15 5.04 5.62 -17.77
C ASP A 15 3.68 5.66 -17.08
N ILE A 16 3.62 6.31 -15.91
CA ILE A 16 2.39 6.48 -15.15
C ILE A 16 1.33 7.19 -15.97
N GLN A 17 1.66 8.35 -16.58
CA GLN A 17 0.73 9.10 -17.42
C GLN A 17 0.22 8.30 -18.61
N ASN A 18 1.10 7.58 -19.28
CA ASN A 18 0.73 6.79 -20.45
C ASN A 18 -0.21 5.65 -20.07
N ILE A 19 0.05 4.97 -18.98
CA ILE A 19 -0.79 3.86 -18.48
C ILE A 19 -2.17 4.40 -18.06
N GLU A 20 -2.22 5.45 -17.24
CA GLU A 20 -3.48 6.05 -16.77
C GLU A 20 -4.35 6.55 -17.94
N ARG A 21 -3.74 7.04 -19.03
CA ARG A 21 -4.46 7.45 -20.24
C ARG A 21 -4.92 6.27 -21.11
N ALA A 22 -4.11 5.24 -21.21
CA ALA A 22 -4.38 4.10 -22.07
C ALA A 22 -5.45 3.15 -21.52
N ILE A 23 -5.59 3.10 -20.19
CA ILE A 23 -6.48 2.15 -19.53
C ILE A 23 -7.80 2.83 -19.16
N SER A 24 -8.85 2.50 -19.89
CA SER A 24 -10.23 2.88 -19.51
C SER A 24 -10.73 1.98 -18.37
N GLY A 25 -10.44 2.35 -17.12
CA GLY A 25 -10.82 1.56 -15.96
C GLY A 25 -10.04 1.93 -14.70
N HIS A 26 -10.10 1.05 -13.71
CA HIS A 26 -9.39 1.29 -12.45
C HIS A 26 -7.99 0.66 -12.52
N VAL A 27 -6.97 1.50 -12.57
CA VAL A 27 -5.58 1.08 -12.40
C VAL A 27 -5.22 1.20 -10.91
N THR A 28 -4.55 0.21 -10.37
CA THR A 28 -3.98 0.25 -9.02
C THR A 28 -2.52 -0.13 -9.07
N TRP A 29 -1.68 0.74 -8.51
CA TRP A 29 -0.25 0.56 -8.38
C TRP A 29 0.03 -0.13 -7.06
N VAL A 30 0.35 -1.42 -7.12
CA VAL A 30 0.58 -2.25 -5.92
C VAL A 30 2.07 -2.26 -5.62
N LEU A 31 2.44 -1.71 -4.48
CA LEU A 31 3.82 -1.60 -4.03
C LEU A 31 4.13 -2.72 -3.03
N CYS A 32 5.25 -3.40 -3.24
CA CYS A 32 5.76 -4.45 -2.34
C CYS A 32 7.16 -4.06 -1.86
N PRO A 33 7.29 -3.05 -0.98
CA PRO A 33 8.57 -2.40 -0.66
C PRO A 33 9.63 -3.35 -0.14
N GLU A 34 9.28 -4.29 0.72
CA GLU A 34 10.23 -5.26 1.29
C GLU A 34 10.78 -6.18 0.21
N SER A 35 9.91 -6.72 -0.64
CA SER A 35 10.29 -7.55 -1.80
C SER A 35 11.16 -6.77 -2.80
N ASN A 36 10.76 -5.57 -3.16
CA ASN A 36 11.53 -4.72 -4.08
C ASN A 36 12.94 -4.46 -3.53
N ARG A 37 13.06 -4.15 -2.24
CA ARG A 37 14.34 -3.92 -1.60
C ARG A 37 15.21 -5.19 -1.59
N TYR A 38 14.61 -6.35 -1.35
CA TYR A 38 15.33 -7.63 -1.36
C TYR A 38 15.84 -7.99 -2.75
N ILE A 39 15.00 -7.87 -3.78
CA ILE A 39 15.31 -8.31 -5.15
C ILE A 39 16.23 -7.33 -5.87
N SER A 40 15.96 -6.03 -5.79
CA SER A 40 16.63 -5.00 -6.60
C SER A 40 17.37 -3.94 -5.79
N ASN A 41 17.30 -4.00 -4.46
CA ASN A 41 17.79 -2.97 -3.54
C ASN A 41 17.21 -1.57 -3.81
N LEU A 42 16.04 -1.50 -4.41
CA LEU A 42 15.33 -0.27 -4.74
C LEU A 42 14.00 -0.21 -3.98
N CYS A 43 13.52 1.00 -3.74
CA CYS A 43 12.15 1.25 -3.27
C CYS A 43 11.29 1.75 -4.43
N PRO A 44 10.00 1.39 -4.48
CA PRO A 44 9.10 1.94 -5.49
C PRO A 44 8.96 3.46 -5.32
N PRO A 45 8.69 4.22 -6.40
CA PRO A 45 8.63 5.69 -6.38
C PRO A 45 7.29 6.19 -5.77
N VAL A 46 7.07 5.88 -4.50
CA VAL A 46 5.78 6.14 -3.82
C VAL A 46 5.40 7.62 -3.83
N THR A 47 6.36 8.52 -3.60
CA THR A 47 6.12 9.96 -3.59
C THR A 47 5.64 10.44 -4.95
N LEU A 48 6.28 9.99 -6.03
CA LEU A 48 5.86 10.31 -7.40
C LEU A 48 4.44 9.82 -7.69
N LEU A 49 4.13 8.57 -7.31
CA LEU A 49 2.79 8.00 -7.50
C LEU A 49 1.73 8.76 -6.69
N ASP A 50 2.06 9.14 -5.45
CA ASP A 50 1.17 9.93 -4.59
C ASP A 50 0.91 11.33 -5.14
N GLU A 51 1.95 12.03 -5.60
CA GLU A 51 1.86 13.34 -6.22
C GLU A 51 1.04 13.32 -7.52
N MET A 52 1.10 12.24 -8.27
CA MET A 52 0.29 12.03 -9.47
C MET A 52 -1.15 11.62 -9.18
N GLY A 53 -1.52 11.40 -7.92
CA GLY A 53 -2.88 11.13 -7.48
C GLY A 53 -3.45 9.78 -7.95
N VAL A 54 -2.58 8.83 -8.31
CA VAL A 54 -3.01 7.49 -8.75
C VAL A 54 -3.42 6.61 -7.57
N ASN A 55 -4.18 5.56 -7.84
CA ASN A 55 -4.58 4.64 -6.78
C ASN A 55 -3.42 3.72 -6.40
N ILE A 56 -2.91 3.86 -5.18
CA ILE A 56 -1.81 3.07 -4.61
C ILE A 56 -2.37 2.06 -3.62
N ALA A 57 -1.88 0.83 -3.69
CA ALA A 57 -2.09 -0.18 -2.66
C ALA A 57 -0.75 -0.80 -2.23
N ILE A 58 -0.72 -1.42 -1.05
CA ILE A 58 0.45 -2.11 -0.53
C ILE A 58 0.20 -3.61 -0.53
N GLY A 59 1.18 -4.39 -0.98
CA GLY A 59 1.25 -5.83 -0.87
C GLY A 59 2.53 -6.26 -0.16
N THR A 60 2.55 -7.48 0.34
CA THR A 60 3.71 -8.06 1.02
C THR A 60 4.60 -8.89 0.08
N ASP A 61 4.02 -9.32 -1.06
CA ASP A 61 4.61 -10.37 -1.88
C ASP A 61 4.78 -11.68 -1.06
N SER A 62 5.77 -12.48 -1.36
CA SER A 62 5.97 -13.79 -0.74
C SER A 62 7.15 -13.80 0.24
N LEU A 63 7.19 -14.81 1.14
CA LEU A 63 8.34 -15.04 2.02
C LEU A 63 9.63 -15.41 1.27
N ALA A 64 9.56 -15.69 -0.03
CA ALA A 64 10.74 -15.91 -0.86
C ALA A 64 11.52 -14.59 -1.11
N SER A 65 10.85 -13.44 -1.03
CA SER A 65 11.43 -12.13 -1.27
C SER A 65 11.17 -11.12 -0.14
N ALA A 66 10.58 -11.55 0.97
CA ALA A 66 10.31 -10.70 2.13
C ALA A 66 10.67 -11.44 3.42
N ARG A 67 11.10 -10.70 4.44
CA ARG A 67 11.44 -11.28 5.76
C ARG A 67 10.19 -11.67 6.54
N SER A 68 9.09 -11.00 6.28
CA SER A 68 7.80 -11.22 6.93
C SER A 68 6.66 -10.88 5.98
N LEU A 69 5.45 -11.31 6.30
CA LEU A 69 4.22 -10.86 5.63
C LEU A 69 3.56 -9.71 6.41
N SER A 70 4.37 -8.90 7.10
CA SER A 70 3.89 -7.76 7.88
C SER A 70 3.60 -6.57 6.97
N MET A 71 2.34 -6.13 6.98
CA MET A 71 1.93 -4.91 6.27
C MET A 71 2.61 -3.67 6.88
N VAL A 72 2.77 -3.62 8.21
CA VAL A 72 3.42 -2.52 8.92
C VAL A 72 4.90 -2.39 8.52
N ASP A 73 5.61 -3.50 8.32
CA ASP A 73 7.00 -3.48 7.86
C ASP A 73 7.10 -2.87 6.45
N ASN A 74 6.18 -3.22 5.57
CA ASN A 74 6.11 -2.62 4.23
C ASN A 74 5.76 -1.12 4.28
N MET A 75 4.79 -0.71 5.11
CA MET A 75 4.43 0.71 5.31
C MET A 75 5.63 1.53 5.79
N ARG A 76 6.45 1.02 6.70
CA ARG A 76 7.63 1.72 7.23
C ARG A 76 8.70 2.01 6.18
N LEU A 77 8.74 1.26 5.09
CA LEU A 77 9.70 1.48 4.00
C LEU A 77 9.28 2.61 3.05
N LEU A 78 8.00 2.97 3.03
CA LEU A 78 7.45 4.03 2.19
C LEU A 78 7.62 5.39 2.88
N LYS A 79 8.80 5.98 2.72
CA LYS A 79 9.13 7.27 3.34
C LYS A 79 8.46 8.45 2.63
N GLY A 80 8.22 9.54 3.38
CA GLY A 80 7.64 10.77 2.84
C GLY A 80 6.12 10.75 2.70
N ILE A 81 5.46 9.67 3.11
CA ILE A 81 3.99 9.51 3.05
C ILE A 81 3.43 9.56 4.48
N SER A 82 2.35 10.30 4.68
CA SER A 82 1.68 10.38 5.99
C SER A 82 1.13 9.03 6.43
N LEU A 83 1.03 8.80 7.75
CA LEU A 83 0.45 7.57 8.29
C LEU A 83 -0.98 7.35 7.81
N GLU A 84 -1.78 8.40 7.71
CA GLU A 84 -3.15 8.34 7.19
C GLU A 84 -3.20 7.76 5.78
N LYS A 85 -2.36 8.28 4.87
CA LYS A 85 -2.27 7.77 3.50
C LYS A 85 -1.77 6.32 3.47
N LEU A 86 -0.74 5.98 4.26
CA LEU A 86 -0.23 4.61 4.36
C LEU A 86 -1.32 3.64 4.83
N LEU A 87 -2.14 4.03 5.79
CA LEU A 87 -3.30 3.24 6.23
C LEU A 87 -4.31 3.06 5.09
N GLY A 88 -4.60 4.12 4.35
CA GLY A 88 -5.46 4.04 3.16
C GLY A 88 -4.93 3.06 2.11
N TYR A 89 -3.63 3.11 1.82
CA TYR A 89 -2.97 2.20 0.86
C TYR A 89 -3.00 0.75 1.32
N ALA A 90 -2.89 0.50 2.62
CA ALA A 90 -2.91 -0.83 3.22
C ALA A 90 -4.32 -1.41 3.44
N THR A 91 -5.39 -0.62 3.25
CA THR A 91 -6.76 -1.02 3.58
C THR A 91 -7.73 -0.74 2.43
N ILE A 92 -8.35 0.44 2.41
CA ILE A 92 -9.44 0.77 1.48
C ILE A 92 -9.00 0.75 0.01
N ASN A 93 -7.78 1.17 -0.30
CA ASN A 93 -7.29 1.18 -1.67
C ASN A 93 -7.11 -0.25 -2.20
N GLY A 94 -6.58 -1.16 -1.38
CA GLY A 94 -6.51 -2.58 -1.71
C GLY A 94 -7.90 -3.20 -1.89
N ALA A 95 -8.87 -2.84 -1.04
CA ALA A 95 -10.24 -3.30 -1.18
C ALA A 95 -10.88 -2.82 -2.50
N LYS A 96 -10.67 -1.55 -2.88
CA LYS A 96 -11.10 -1.00 -4.18
C LYS A 96 -10.45 -1.74 -5.35
N ALA A 97 -9.15 -1.99 -5.26
CA ALA A 97 -8.40 -2.73 -6.28
C ALA A 97 -9.01 -4.12 -6.54
N LEU A 98 -9.41 -4.80 -5.48
CA LEU A 98 -10.04 -6.13 -5.54
C LEU A 98 -11.55 -6.09 -5.79
N GLY A 99 -12.18 -4.93 -5.74
CA GLY A 99 -13.63 -4.76 -5.91
C GLY A 99 -14.46 -5.28 -4.75
N ILE A 100 -13.91 -5.25 -3.54
CA ILE A 100 -14.58 -5.69 -2.29
C ILE A 100 -14.79 -4.54 -1.30
N ASP A 101 -14.60 -3.32 -1.74
CA ASP A 101 -14.70 -2.11 -0.93
C ASP A 101 -16.13 -1.82 -0.42
N SER A 102 -17.14 -2.44 -1.00
CA SER A 102 -18.51 -2.43 -0.45
C SER A 102 -18.63 -3.17 0.89
N THR A 103 -17.72 -4.09 1.19
CA THR A 103 -17.77 -4.94 2.39
C THR A 103 -16.51 -4.88 3.24
N LYS A 104 -15.39 -4.40 2.70
CA LYS A 104 -14.05 -4.41 3.32
C LYS A 104 -13.34 -3.06 3.17
N GLY A 105 -12.21 -2.92 3.85
CA GLY A 105 -11.27 -1.82 3.68
C GLY A 105 -11.52 -0.57 4.53
N SER A 106 -12.71 -0.42 5.12
CA SER A 106 -13.04 0.71 6.01
C SER A 106 -14.03 0.30 7.08
N ILE A 107 -14.05 1.03 8.19
CA ILE A 107 -15.00 0.85 9.30
C ILE A 107 -16.21 1.71 9.01
N GLU A 108 -17.22 1.10 8.40
CA GLU A 108 -18.48 1.75 8.02
C GLU A 108 -19.67 0.84 8.32
N ILE A 109 -20.85 1.43 8.50
CA ILE A 109 -22.09 0.68 8.74
C ILE A 109 -22.34 -0.26 7.55
N GLY A 110 -22.58 -1.53 7.84
CA GLY A 110 -22.86 -2.58 6.84
C GLY A 110 -21.60 -3.30 6.34
N LYS A 111 -20.40 -2.80 6.62
CA LYS A 111 -19.15 -3.48 6.26
C LYS A 111 -18.68 -4.45 7.36
N ARG A 112 -17.90 -5.44 6.96
CA ARG A 112 -17.24 -6.41 7.85
C ARG A 112 -15.73 -6.44 7.52
N PRO A 113 -14.98 -5.37 7.77
CA PRO A 113 -13.60 -5.23 7.32
C PRO A 113 -12.61 -6.17 8.04
N GLY A 114 -12.99 -6.68 9.23
CA GLY A 114 -12.02 -7.15 10.21
C GLY A 114 -11.35 -5.95 10.89
N LEU A 115 -10.75 -6.18 12.06
CA LEU A 115 -10.04 -5.14 12.79
C LEU A 115 -8.62 -5.58 13.11
N ALA A 116 -7.68 -4.66 12.97
CA ALA A 116 -6.31 -4.81 13.41
C ALA A 116 -5.91 -3.61 14.27
N ILE A 117 -5.06 -3.87 15.25
CA ILE A 117 -4.42 -2.82 16.05
C ILE A 117 -2.99 -2.66 15.55
N ILE A 118 -2.51 -1.43 15.47
CA ILE A 118 -1.09 -1.10 15.31
C ILE A 118 -0.61 -0.48 16.61
N GLU A 119 0.35 -1.12 17.24
CA GLU A 119 1.06 -0.59 18.40
C GLU A 119 2.39 0.04 18.01
N GLY A 120 3.01 0.80 18.92
CA GLY A 120 4.31 1.43 18.69
C GLY A 120 4.26 2.61 17.70
N VAL A 121 3.10 3.26 17.57
CA VAL A 121 2.97 4.49 16.81
C VAL A 121 3.49 5.66 17.63
N ASP A 122 4.35 6.49 17.05
CA ASP A 122 4.67 7.80 17.61
C ASP A 122 3.53 8.78 17.31
N PHE A 123 2.70 9.04 18.29
CA PHE A 123 1.55 9.94 18.15
C PHE A 123 1.93 11.41 18.08
N ALA A 124 3.13 11.81 18.50
CA ALA A 124 3.59 13.20 18.40
C ALA A 124 3.90 13.56 16.94
N THR A 125 4.48 12.62 16.21
CA THR A 125 4.84 12.79 14.80
C THR A 125 3.89 12.07 13.83
N MET A 126 2.94 11.29 14.35
CA MET A 126 2.06 10.43 13.56
C MET A 126 2.82 9.52 12.59
N THR A 127 3.84 8.84 13.10
CA THR A 127 4.68 7.93 12.31
C THR A 127 4.81 6.54 12.92
N LEU A 128 5.11 5.57 12.06
CA LEU A 128 5.48 4.22 12.49
C LEU A 128 6.94 4.20 12.96
N THR A 129 7.20 3.55 14.08
CA THR A 129 8.53 3.36 14.65
C THR A 129 9.14 2.00 14.27
N ALA A 130 10.38 1.75 14.68
CA ALA A 130 10.99 0.43 14.54
C ALA A 130 10.24 -0.67 15.32
N ASP A 131 9.55 -0.27 16.39
CA ASP A 131 8.81 -1.19 17.27
C ASP A 131 7.34 -1.36 16.89
N SER A 132 6.88 -0.64 15.86
CA SER A 132 5.50 -0.78 15.38
C SER A 132 5.20 -2.21 14.94
N ARG A 133 4.10 -2.74 15.45
CA ARG A 133 3.59 -4.09 15.16
C ARG A 133 2.09 -4.04 14.94
N SER A 134 1.57 -4.98 14.16
CA SER A 134 0.12 -5.13 13.98
C SER A 134 -0.36 -6.52 14.33
N TYR A 135 -1.53 -6.62 14.92
CA TYR A 135 -2.24 -7.87 15.14
C TYR A 135 -3.72 -7.72 14.85
N ARG A 136 -4.27 -8.80 14.32
CA ARG A 136 -5.70 -8.90 14.07
C ARG A 136 -6.42 -9.16 15.40
N ILE A 137 -7.54 -8.46 15.61
CA ILE A 137 -8.43 -8.64 16.78
C ILE A 137 -9.80 -9.18 16.41
N LEU A 138 -10.25 -9.05 15.18
CA LEU A 138 -11.49 -9.58 14.60
C LEU A 138 -11.29 -10.03 13.16
#